data_ed5bffae13b340f34bfaac78b3ee3e22
#
_entry.id   ed5bffae13b340f34bfaac78b3ee3e22
#
_cell.length_a   1.000
_cell.length_b   1.000
_cell.length_c   1.000
_cell.angle_alpha   90.00
_cell.angle_beta   90.00
_cell.angle_gamma   90.00
#
_symmetry.space_group_name_H-M   'P 1'
#
loop_
_entity.id
_entity.type
_entity.pdbx_description
1 polymer ?
#
loop_
_entity_poly.entity_id
_entity_poly.type
_entity_poly.pdbx_seq_one_letter_code
_entity_poly.pdbx_strand_id
1 'polypeptide(L)'
;MNDSETDSPSIKALIVFRENGETDNLFVPILCDAIRMAGIDVRCSTKEFWESDKHYDIIHFQWPEEVVGWTCNDPDIIRCLEERISFFRSRGARFVYTRHNVRPHYANGIISRAYDIIESQSDIVAHMGRFSRDEFLTKYPDSQNVVIPHHIYQYTYKEDISVERARQYLNLSQDAFIVTAFGKFRNREELRMVLGAFRAWDEAHKMLLAPRLYPFSRRNSYGKNFIKRWISKAGYYLLMPLLNRMYKLQAGANDELIDNCDLPYYMAASDVIFIQRKDILNSGNVPLAFLYHKVVVGPKVGNIGELLSETGNPTFDPDDKKDILRALEEARRLAAWGQGEVNYAYGMENMSIRKVGQAYAQTYKQAING
;
A
#
# COMPACT_ATOMS: atom_id res chain seq x y z
N MET A 1 14.32 44.93 20.52
CA MET A 1 15.19 43.82 20.14
C MET A 1 14.51 43.12 18.97
N ASN A 2 15.00 43.34 17.78
CA ASN A 2 14.48 42.71 16.57
C ASN A 2 15.12 41.34 16.46
N ASP A 3 14.36 40.32 16.71
CA ASP A 3 14.70 38.95 16.27
C ASP A 3 14.39 38.91 14.76
N SER A 4 15.39 39.15 13.95
CA SER A 4 15.39 38.79 12.55
C SER A 4 15.50 37.25 12.50
N GLU A 5 14.36 36.56 12.47
CA GLU A 5 14.31 35.20 11.91
C GLU A 5 14.84 35.31 10.49
N THR A 6 16.05 34.82 10.29
CA THR A 6 16.63 34.63 8.96
C THR A 6 15.77 33.55 8.31
N ASP A 7 14.88 34.01 7.43
CA ASP A 7 14.06 33.16 6.56
C ASP A 7 15.01 32.39 5.63
N SER A 8 15.53 31.25 6.11
CA SER A 8 16.31 30.35 5.26
C SER A 8 15.38 29.88 4.15
N PRO A 9 15.79 29.96 2.87
CA PRO A 9 14.92 29.63 1.76
C PRO A 9 14.37 28.22 1.96
N SER A 10 13.04 28.11 1.95
CA SER A 10 12.35 26.81 2.10
C SER A 10 12.79 25.90 0.97
N ILE A 11 13.19 24.66 1.30
CA ILE A 11 13.53 23.62 0.32
C ILE A 11 12.32 23.39 -0.58
N LYS A 12 12.54 23.42 -1.89
CA LYS A 12 11.51 23.16 -2.91
C LYS A 12 11.64 21.74 -3.43
N ALA A 13 10.61 20.92 -3.23
CA ALA A 13 10.58 19.52 -3.66
C ALA A 13 9.47 19.27 -4.67
N LEU A 14 9.79 18.57 -5.76
CA LEU A 14 8.83 18.01 -6.70
C LEU A 14 8.70 16.52 -6.47
N ILE A 15 7.54 16.07 -6.00
CA ILE A 15 7.18 14.65 -5.96
C ILE A 15 6.57 14.28 -7.30
N VAL A 16 7.20 13.35 -8.02
CA VAL A 16 6.77 12.93 -9.35
C VAL A 16 5.67 11.89 -9.22
N PHE A 17 4.43 12.38 -9.20
CA PHE A 17 3.21 11.58 -9.10
C PHE A 17 2.03 12.39 -9.65
N ARG A 18 0.90 11.71 -9.93
CA ARG A 18 -0.35 12.37 -10.38
C ARG A 18 -0.78 13.46 -9.40
N GLU A 19 -1.41 14.49 -9.92
CA GLU A 19 -1.96 15.56 -9.10
C GLU A 19 -3.10 15.05 -8.19
N ASN A 20 -3.34 15.77 -7.08
CA ASN A 20 -4.43 15.44 -6.16
C ASN A 20 -5.78 15.44 -6.89
N GLY A 21 -6.60 14.41 -6.67
CA GLY A 21 -7.89 14.22 -7.31
C GLY A 21 -7.85 13.30 -8.54
N GLU A 22 -6.67 12.98 -9.06
CA GLU A 22 -6.49 12.07 -10.20
C GLU A 22 -6.19 10.62 -9.78
N THR A 23 -6.17 10.33 -8.47
CA THR A 23 -5.78 9.02 -7.94
C THR A 23 -6.63 8.60 -6.75
N ASP A 24 -6.98 7.31 -6.71
CA ASP A 24 -7.58 6.65 -5.54
C ASP A 24 -6.50 6.19 -4.53
N ASN A 25 -5.22 6.29 -4.88
CA ASN A 25 -4.11 5.94 -4.00
C ASN A 25 -3.71 7.15 -3.15
N LEU A 26 -4.18 7.17 -1.91
CA LEU A 26 -3.97 8.28 -0.97
C LEU A 26 -2.57 8.31 -0.33
N PHE A 27 -1.68 7.35 -0.61
CA PHE A 27 -0.34 7.34 -0.02
C PHE A 27 0.44 8.62 -0.34
N VAL A 28 0.57 8.97 -1.61
CA VAL A 28 1.38 10.14 -2.02
C VAL A 28 0.72 11.46 -1.65
N PRO A 29 -0.60 11.67 -1.84
CA PRO A 29 -1.26 12.87 -1.33
C PRO A 29 -0.99 13.14 0.16
N ILE A 30 -1.16 12.11 1.01
CA ILE A 30 -0.90 12.23 2.46
C ILE A 30 0.59 12.49 2.73
N LEU A 31 1.48 11.82 2.00
CA LEU A 31 2.92 12.04 2.12
C LEU A 31 3.29 13.49 1.76
N CYS A 32 2.72 14.06 0.70
CA CYS A 32 2.92 15.46 0.33
C CYS A 32 2.53 16.40 1.48
N ASP A 33 1.37 16.16 2.09
CA ASP A 33 0.90 16.98 3.22
C ASP A 33 1.79 16.78 4.47
N ALA A 34 2.22 15.57 4.74
CA ALA A 34 3.15 15.27 5.83
C ALA A 34 4.48 16.03 5.68
N ILE A 35 5.03 16.08 4.47
CA ILE A 35 6.28 16.77 4.19
C ILE A 35 6.09 18.30 4.24
N ARG A 36 4.96 18.82 3.77
CA ARG A 36 4.60 20.26 3.94
C ARG A 36 4.51 20.65 5.41
N MET A 37 3.87 19.81 6.24
CA MET A 37 3.80 20.03 7.70
C MET A 37 5.19 20.06 8.35
N ALA A 38 6.20 19.45 7.73
CA ALA A 38 7.59 19.48 8.17
C ALA A 38 8.39 20.69 7.62
N GLY A 39 7.72 21.65 6.96
CA GLY A 39 8.31 22.92 6.53
C GLY A 39 8.97 22.90 5.13
N ILE A 40 8.64 21.92 4.30
CA ILE A 40 9.14 21.81 2.91
C ILE A 40 8.07 22.32 1.95
N ASP A 41 8.47 23.13 0.96
CA ASP A 41 7.59 23.53 -0.16
C ASP A 41 7.48 22.37 -1.16
N VAL A 42 6.35 21.62 -1.10
CA VAL A 42 6.14 20.41 -1.91
C VAL A 42 5.14 20.67 -3.02
N ARG A 43 5.55 20.41 -4.24
CA ARG A 43 4.69 20.24 -5.40
C ARG A 43 4.58 18.75 -5.75
N CYS A 44 3.38 18.30 -6.15
CA CYS A 44 3.13 16.94 -6.61
C CYS A 44 2.60 17.01 -8.05
N SER A 45 3.39 16.60 -9.03
CA SER A 45 2.99 16.62 -10.44
C SER A 45 3.96 15.83 -11.32
N THR A 46 3.47 14.83 -12.05
CA THR A 46 4.21 14.18 -13.13
C THR A 46 4.37 15.12 -14.31
N LYS A 47 3.37 15.96 -14.59
CA LYS A 47 3.41 16.95 -15.67
C LYS A 47 4.53 17.97 -15.46
N GLU A 48 4.68 18.51 -14.25
CA GLU A 48 5.78 19.46 -13.96
C GLU A 48 7.16 18.80 -14.10
N PHE A 49 7.32 17.53 -13.79
CA PHE A 49 8.58 16.82 -14.05
C PHE A 49 8.94 16.86 -15.54
N TRP A 50 7.99 16.64 -16.44
CA TRP A 50 8.24 16.58 -17.86
C TRP A 50 8.35 17.96 -18.56
N GLU A 51 7.51 18.91 -18.16
CA GLU A 51 7.31 20.14 -18.92
C GLU A 51 7.92 21.39 -18.28
N SER A 52 8.18 21.37 -16.95
CA SER A 52 8.59 22.58 -16.23
C SER A 52 10.09 22.85 -16.33
N ASP A 53 10.45 24.13 -16.41
CA ASP A 53 11.80 24.67 -16.27
C ASP A 53 12.06 25.31 -14.89
N LYS A 54 11.11 25.17 -13.95
CA LYS A 54 11.24 25.68 -12.58
C LYS A 54 12.43 25.03 -11.87
N HIS A 55 12.95 25.75 -10.89
CA HIS A 55 13.98 25.24 -10.00
C HIS A 55 13.34 24.43 -8.87
N TYR A 56 13.88 23.24 -8.64
CA TYR A 56 13.61 22.37 -7.49
C TYR A 56 14.93 21.93 -6.86
N ASP A 57 15.00 21.92 -5.54
CA ASP A 57 16.14 21.40 -4.80
C ASP A 57 16.10 19.87 -4.75
N ILE A 58 14.88 19.29 -4.74
CA ILE A 58 14.62 17.86 -4.68
C ILE A 58 13.66 17.44 -5.78
N ILE A 59 14.01 16.36 -6.49
CA ILE A 59 13.10 15.58 -7.32
C ILE A 59 12.90 14.22 -6.63
N HIS A 60 11.65 13.91 -6.26
CA HIS A 60 11.34 12.70 -5.50
C HIS A 60 10.46 11.77 -6.31
N PHE A 61 11.02 10.64 -6.72
CA PHE A 61 10.32 9.59 -7.47
C PHE A 61 9.57 8.65 -6.52
N GLN A 62 8.39 8.19 -6.96
CA GLN A 62 7.57 7.20 -6.24
C GLN A 62 7.54 5.86 -7.00
N TRP A 63 6.71 5.73 -8.01
CA TRP A 63 6.66 4.56 -8.89
C TRP A 63 7.26 4.93 -10.26
N PRO A 64 8.30 4.23 -10.74
CA PRO A 64 8.83 4.46 -12.07
C PRO A 64 7.78 4.34 -13.19
N GLU A 65 6.77 3.46 -13.01
CA GLU A 65 5.64 3.34 -13.92
C GLU A 65 4.79 4.62 -14.00
N GLU A 66 4.72 5.37 -12.92
CA GLU A 66 4.00 6.65 -12.89
C GLU A 66 4.76 7.74 -13.65
N VAL A 67 6.08 7.66 -13.64
CA VAL A 67 6.94 8.61 -14.34
C VAL A 67 6.84 8.43 -15.85
N VAL A 68 6.99 7.19 -16.34
CA VAL A 68 7.02 6.91 -17.79
C VAL A 68 5.66 6.53 -18.38
N GLY A 69 4.67 6.29 -17.53
CA GLY A 69 3.33 5.82 -17.91
C GLY A 69 3.18 4.30 -17.83
N TRP A 70 2.13 3.85 -17.13
CA TRP A 70 1.86 2.44 -16.81
C TRP A 70 1.76 1.51 -18.04
N THR A 71 1.41 2.04 -19.17
CA THR A 71 1.23 1.29 -20.43
C THR A 71 2.11 1.80 -21.56
N CYS A 72 3.16 2.58 -21.24
CA CYS A 72 4.05 3.17 -22.21
C CYS A 72 4.81 2.08 -22.98
N ASN A 73 4.77 2.18 -24.31
CA ASN A 73 5.49 1.31 -25.22
C ASN A 73 6.45 2.12 -26.13
N ASP A 74 6.64 3.42 -25.86
CA ASP A 74 7.52 4.29 -26.59
C ASP A 74 8.95 4.17 -26.05
N PRO A 75 9.92 3.63 -26.81
CA PRO A 75 11.30 3.50 -26.37
C PRO A 75 12.00 4.85 -26.15
N ASP A 76 11.57 5.93 -26.83
CA ASP A 76 12.14 7.26 -26.71
C ASP A 76 11.92 7.86 -25.31
N ILE A 77 10.91 7.42 -24.58
CA ILE A 77 10.64 7.89 -23.22
C ILE A 77 11.83 7.67 -22.27
N ILE A 78 12.61 6.62 -22.51
CA ILE A 78 13.80 6.31 -21.70
C ILE A 78 14.88 7.37 -21.89
N ARG A 79 15.16 7.74 -23.15
CA ARG A 79 16.10 8.83 -23.47
C ARG A 79 15.59 10.15 -22.89
N CYS A 80 14.30 10.45 -23.03
CA CYS A 80 13.69 11.64 -22.46
C CYS A 80 13.81 11.66 -20.92
N LEU A 81 13.65 10.50 -20.24
CA LEU A 81 13.84 10.38 -18.79
C LEU A 81 15.29 10.74 -18.38
N GLU A 82 16.29 10.19 -19.07
CA GLU A 82 17.71 10.47 -18.83
C GLU A 82 18.01 11.97 -19.06
N GLU A 83 17.48 12.56 -20.14
CA GLU A 83 17.61 14.00 -20.42
C GLU A 83 16.96 14.87 -19.35
N ARG A 84 15.76 14.49 -18.85
CA ARG A 84 15.07 15.23 -17.77
C ARG A 84 15.82 15.14 -16.45
N ILE A 85 16.33 13.98 -16.09
CA ILE A 85 17.19 13.82 -14.90
C ILE A 85 18.42 14.70 -15.01
N SER A 86 19.12 14.64 -16.17
CA SER A 86 20.29 15.48 -16.45
C SER A 86 19.97 16.97 -16.37
N PHE A 87 18.82 17.41 -16.90
CA PHE A 87 18.36 18.79 -16.81
C PHE A 87 18.23 19.27 -15.38
N PHE A 88 17.52 18.53 -14.51
CA PHE A 88 17.35 18.94 -13.12
C PHE A 88 18.67 18.85 -12.34
N ARG A 89 19.48 17.82 -12.59
CA ARG A 89 20.80 17.67 -11.95
C ARG A 89 21.76 18.80 -12.29
N SER A 90 21.79 19.26 -13.54
CA SER A 90 22.63 20.40 -13.98
C SER A 90 22.23 21.71 -13.31
N ARG A 91 21.01 21.80 -12.78
CA ARG A 91 20.48 22.94 -12.03
C ARG A 91 20.58 22.77 -10.51
N GLY A 92 21.29 21.75 -10.03
CA GLY A 92 21.59 21.51 -8.63
C GLY A 92 20.57 20.63 -7.90
N ALA A 93 19.53 20.13 -8.57
CA ALA A 93 18.57 19.23 -7.92
C ALA A 93 19.19 17.90 -7.49
N ARG A 94 18.77 17.41 -6.34
CA ARG A 94 19.07 16.06 -5.83
C ARG A 94 17.88 15.16 -5.99
N PHE A 95 18.14 13.85 -6.09
CA PHE A 95 17.13 12.85 -6.41
C PHE A 95 16.90 11.92 -5.23
N VAL A 96 15.65 11.79 -4.83
CA VAL A 96 15.19 10.82 -3.81
C VAL A 96 14.24 9.84 -4.48
N TYR A 97 14.31 8.57 -4.12
CA TYR A 97 13.39 7.55 -4.61
C TYR A 97 12.77 6.79 -3.43
N THR A 98 11.44 6.70 -3.37
CA THR A 98 10.74 5.80 -2.44
C THR A 98 10.47 4.47 -3.12
N ARG A 99 11.09 3.41 -2.63
CA ARG A 99 10.99 2.06 -3.20
C ARG A 99 9.74 1.35 -2.73
N HIS A 100 8.72 1.32 -3.59
CA HIS A 100 7.45 0.65 -3.32
C HIS A 100 7.45 -0.84 -3.67
N ASN A 101 8.16 -1.22 -4.73
CA ASN A 101 8.21 -2.57 -5.29
C ASN A 101 9.65 -2.97 -5.58
N VAL A 102 9.95 -4.27 -5.52
CA VAL A 102 11.25 -4.79 -5.97
C VAL A 102 11.37 -4.66 -7.49
N ARG A 103 10.25 -4.97 -8.19
CA ARG A 103 10.14 -4.89 -9.65
C ARG A 103 8.69 -4.54 -10.03
N PRO A 104 8.46 -4.03 -11.25
CA PRO A 104 7.12 -3.68 -11.71
C PRO A 104 6.18 -4.88 -11.73
N HIS A 105 4.92 -4.65 -11.39
CA HIS A 105 3.89 -5.70 -11.42
C HIS A 105 3.59 -6.20 -12.85
N TYR A 106 3.84 -5.39 -13.85
CA TYR A 106 3.69 -5.70 -15.28
C TYR A 106 5.00 -5.37 -15.97
N ALA A 107 5.85 -6.38 -16.12
CA ALA A 107 7.15 -6.21 -16.73
C ALA A 107 7.00 -5.97 -18.24
N ASN A 108 7.30 -4.75 -18.71
CA ASN A 108 7.78 -4.50 -20.04
C ASN A 108 9.21 -3.96 -19.97
N GLY A 109 9.96 -4.05 -21.04
CA GLY A 109 11.37 -3.65 -21.06
C GLY A 109 11.60 -2.16 -20.76
N ILE A 110 10.64 -1.30 -21.11
CA ILE A 110 10.68 0.16 -20.87
C ILE A 110 10.54 0.46 -19.37
N ILE A 111 9.54 -0.10 -18.74
CA ILE A 111 9.32 0.11 -17.30
C ILE A 111 10.50 -0.46 -16.49
N SER A 112 10.98 -1.65 -16.84
CA SER A 112 12.16 -2.24 -16.17
C SER A 112 13.39 -1.33 -16.28
N ARG A 113 13.61 -0.73 -17.47
CA ARG A 113 14.72 0.22 -17.67
C ARG A 113 14.52 1.53 -16.90
N ALA A 114 13.29 2.03 -16.79
CA ALA A 114 12.98 3.18 -15.94
C ALA A 114 13.31 2.93 -14.47
N TYR A 115 13.03 1.70 -13.97
CA TYR A 115 13.47 1.29 -12.62
C TYR A 115 14.99 1.35 -12.49
N ASP A 116 15.74 0.74 -13.40
CA ASP A 116 17.20 0.72 -13.34
C ASP A 116 17.81 2.14 -13.36
N ILE A 117 17.25 3.05 -14.16
CA ILE A 117 17.69 4.44 -14.23
C ILE A 117 17.38 5.17 -12.92
N ILE A 118 16.14 5.12 -12.44
CA ILE A 118 15.73 5.82 -11.22
C ILE A 118 16.48 5.27 -10.00
N GLU A 119 16.62 3.95 -9.89
CA GLU A 119 17.40 3.30 -8.83
C GLU A 119 18.87 3.77 -8.82
N SER A 120 19.52 3.80 -9.99
CA SER A 120 20.95 4.16 -10.11
C SER A 120 21.23 5.67 -10.05
N GLN A 121 20.25 6.50 -10.40
CA GLN A 121 20.40 7.95 -10.44
C GLN A 121 19.94 8.66 -9.16
N SER A 122 19.33 7.94 -8.22
CA SER A 122 18.89 8.52 -6.95
C SER A 122 20.06 8.73 -6.00
N ASP A 123 20.16 9.93 -5.41
CA ASP A 123 21.15 10.26 -4.40
C ASP A 123 20.85 9.55 -3.07
N ILE A 124 19.55 9.42 -2.72
CA ILE A 124 19.09 8.65 -1.55
C ILE A 124 17.88 7.81 -1.92
N VAL A 125 17.86 6.55 -1.48
CA VAL A 125 16.72 5.64 -1.63
C VAL A 125 16.04 5.44 -0.27
N ALA A 126 14.74 5.74 -0.21
CA ALA A 126 13.91 5.53 0.98
C ALA A 126 13.20 4.17 0.88
N HIS A 127 13.35 3.35 1.91
CA HIS A 127 12.76 2.04 2.04
C HIS A 127 11.73 2.03 3.16
N MET A 128 10.64 1.25 3.02
CA MET A 128 9.62 1.13 4.07
C MET A 128 9.96 0.09 5.15
N GLY A 129 11.09 -0.61 5.03
CA GLY A 129 11.59 -1.58 5.98
C GLY A 129 13.04 -1.98 5.67
N ARG A 130 13.70 -2.63 6.62
CA ARG A 130 15.09 -3.07 6.51
C ARG A 130 15.27 -4.15 5.45
N PHE A 131 14.29 -5.05 5.30
CA PHE A 131 14.31 -6.08 4.27
C PHE A 131 14.53 -5.48 2.87
N SER A 132 13.78 -4.44 2.53
CA SER A 132 13.90 -3.75 1.24
C SER A 132 15.26 -3.06 1.07
N ARG A 133 15.77 -2.44 2.13
CA ARG A 133 17.09 -1.80 2.13
C ARG A 133 18.21 -2.84 1.91
N ASP A 134 18.17 -3.91 2.67
CA ASP A 134 19.24 -4.92 2.65
C ASP A 134 19.25 -5.68 1.31
N GLU A 135 18.08 -5.95 0.73
CA GLU A 135 17.97 -6.52 -0.61
C GLU A 135 18.48 -5.54 -1.67
N PHE A 136 18.16 -4.23 -1.55
CA PHE A 136 18.64 -3.20 -2.48
C PHE A 136 20.17 -3.06 -2.45
N LEU A 137 20.79 -3.10 -1.28
CA LEU A 137 22.23 -3.03 -1.09
C LEU A 137 22.96 -4.20 -1.75
N THR A 138 22.33 -5.34 -2.01
CA THR A 138 22.96 -6.43 -2.77
C THR A 138 23.23 -6.05 -4.23
N LYS A 139 22.41 -5.17 -4.81
CA LYS A 139 22.54 -4.68 -6.18
C LYS A 139 23.32 -3.36 -6.26
N TYR A 140 23.13 -2.49 -5.26
CA TYR A 140 23.74 -1.15 -5.19
C TYR A 140 24.46 -0.94 -3.85
N PRO A 141 25.64 -1.57 -3.63
CA PRO A 141 26.30 -1.57 -2.32
C PRO A 141 26.75 -0.20 -1.83
N ASP A 142 27.03 0.73 -2.75
CA ASP A 142 27.52 2.08 -2.42
C ASP A 142 26.38 3.12 -2.33
N SER A 143 25.12 2.70 -2.50
CA SER A 143 23.98 3.62 -2.47
C SER A 143 23.68 4.14 -1.06
N GLN A 144 23.24 5.40 -0.95
CA GLN A 144 22.74 5.95 0.30
C GLN A 144 21.27 5.55 0.51
N ASN A 145 20.97 4.98 1.68
CA ASN A 145 19.67 4.41 1.98
C ASN A 145 19.16 4.88 3.34
N VAL A 146 17.84 5.14 3.40
CA VAL A 146 17.12 5.44 4.65
C VAL A 146 15.93 4.49 4.80
N VAL A 147 15.54 4.20 6.05
CA VAL A 147 14.32 3.44 6.32
C VAL A 147 13.30 4.41 6.90
N ILE A 148 12.21 4.62 6.15
CA ILE A 148 11.08 5.47 6.55
C ILE A 148 9.81 4.63 6.39
N PRO A 149 9.10 4.29 7.48
CA PRO A 149 7.94 3.43 7.41
C PRO A 149 6.80 4.08 6.61
N HIS A 150 5.88 3.24 6.15
CA HIS A 150 4.61 3.71 5.59
C HIS A 150 3.84 4.50 6.65
N HIS A 151 3.25 5.65 6.29
CA HIS A 151 2.42 6.41 7.25
C HIS A 151 1.10 5.70 7.60
N ILE A 152 0.55 6.01 8.79
CA ILE A 152 -0.67 5.38 9.34
C ILE A 152 -1.94 6.17 8.95
N TYR A 153 -2.18 6.63 7.82
CA TYR A 153 -3.42 7.26 7.31
C TYR A 153 -4.23 8.14 8.29
N GLN A 154 -3.61 8.71 9.34
CA GLN A 154 -4.27 9.59 10.33
C GLN A 154 -5.01 10.73 9.63
N TYR A 155 -6.16 11.12 10.18
CA TYR A 155 -6.99 12.23 9.69
C TYR A 155 -7.55 12.06 8.28
N THR A 156 -7.30 10.93 7.63
CA THR A 156 -7.77 10.67 6.26
C THR A 156 -9.10 9.95 6.26
N TYR A 157 -9.23 9.00 7.17
CA TYR A 157 -10.43 8.18 7.29
C TYR A 157 -11.16 8.43 8.59
N LYS A 158 -12.47 8.12 8.61
CA LYS A 158 -13.29 8.20 9.81
C LYS A 158 -12.96 7.06 10.76
N GLU A 159 -12.38 7.37 11.92
CA GLU A 159 -11.89 6.39 12.89
C GLU A 159 -12.98 6.00 13.94
N ASP A 160 -13.99 6.85 14.18
CA ASP A 160 -15.00 6.72 15.23
C ASP A 160 -16.20 5.83 14.85
N ILE A 161 -15.98 4.77 14.07
CA ILE A 161 -17.01 3.83 13.65
C ILE A 161 -17.01 2.61 14.58
N SER A 162 -18.11 2.39 15.33
CA SER A 162 -18.20 1.18 16.17
C SER A 162 -18.34 -0.09 15.29
N VAL A 163 -17.91 -1.22 15.84
CA VAL A 163 -18.00 -2.54 15.20
C VAL A 163 -19.45 -2.86 14.83
N GLU A 164 -20.38 -2.62 15.75
CA GLU A 164 -21.81 -2.89 15.57
C GLU A 164 -22.38 -2.09 14.40
N ARG A 165 -22.07 -0.79 14.34
CA ARG A 165 -22.52 0.09 13.25
C ARG A 165 -21.92 -0.33 11.91
N ALA A 166 -20.64 -0.69 11.90
CA ALA A 166 -19.96 -1.15 10.69
C ALA A 166 -20.57 -2.44 10.16
N ARG A 167 -20.81 -3.43 11.05
CA ARG A 167 -21.43 -4.70 10.69
C ARG A 167 -22.89 -4.50 10.22
N GLN A 168 -23.63 -3.63 10.85
CA GLN A 168 -24.98 -3.27 10.39
C GLN A 168 -24.97 -2.63 9.01
N TYR A 169 -24.08 -1.66 8.77
CA TYR A 169 -23.93 -1.00 7.48
C TYR A 169 -23.60 -1.97 6.35
N LEU A 170 -22.70 -2.92 6.61
CA LEU A 170 -22.28 -3.95 5.64
C LEU A 170 -23.21 -5.17 5.60
N ASN A 171 -24.28 -5.19 6.39
CA ASN A 171 -25.20 -6.33 6.54
C ASN A 171 -24.47 -7.63 6.91
N LEU A 172 -23.58 -7.56 7.91
CA LEU A 172 -22.80 -8.67 8.44
C LEU A 172 -23.37 -9.18 9.76
N SER A 173 -23.07 -10.44 10.12
CA SER A 173 -23.41 -11.01 11.43
C SER A 173 -22.71 -10.26 12.55
N GLN A 174 -23.44 -9.97 13.64
CA GLN A 174 -22.88 -9.33 14.84
C GLN A 174 -21.99 -10.29 15.64
N ASP A 175 -22.30 -11.58 15.63
CA ASP A 175 -21.65 -12.60 16.46
C ASP A 175 -20.52 -13.37 15.76
N ALA A 176 -20.29 -13.11 14.46
CA ALA A 176 -19.25 -13.80 13.72
C ALA A 176 -17.87 -13.22 14.02
N PHE A 177 -16.86 -14.11 14.08
CA PHE A 177 -15.46 -13.70 14.03
C PHE A 177 -15.08 -13.45 12.57
N ILE A 178 -14.84 -12.17 12.23
CA ILE A 178 -14.67 -11.72 10.85
C ILE A 178 -13.19 -11.57 10.52
N VAL A 179 -12.72 -12.41 9.60
CA VAL A 179 -11.40 -12.29 8.96
C VAL A 179 -11.57 -11.60 7.60
N THR A 180 -10.90 -10.47 7.40
CA THR A 180 -11.04 -9.71 6.16
C THR A 180 -9.80 -9.82 5.29
N ALA A 181 -9.97 -10.34 4.07
CA ALA A 181 -8.99 -10.31 3.00
C ALA A 181 -9.34 -9.15 2.04
N PHE A 182 -8.84 -7.96 2.36
CA PHE A 182 -9.31 -6.72 1.72
C PHE A 182 -8.78 -6.51 0.29
N GLY A 183 -7.57 -6.96 -0.02
CA GLY A 183 -6.94 -6.74 -1.31
C GLY A 183 -7.57 -7.53 -2.46
N LYS A 184 -7.36 -7.08 -3.71
CA LYS A 184 -7.73 -7.85 -4.90
C LYS A 184 -6.91 -9.14 -4.96
N PHE A 185 -7.55 -10.28 -5.23
CA PHE A 185 -6.84 -11.53 -5.50
C PHE A 185 -6.18 -11.46 -6.88
N ARG A 186 -4.86 -11.65 -6.94
CA ARG A 186 -4.07 -11.50 -8.17
C ARG A 186 -4.07 -12.76 -9.02
N ASN A 187 -4.12 -13.91 -8.36
CA ASN A 187 -4.03 -15.21 -9.01
C ASN A 187 -4.81 -16.30 -8.26
N ARG A 188 -4.86 -17.50 -8.88
CA ARG A 188 -5.57 -18.65 -8.30
C ARG A 188 -4.89 -19.25 -7.07
N GLU A 189 -3.60 -19.03 -6.89
CA GLU A 189 -2.85 -19.54 -5.74
C GLU A 189 -3.22 -18.76 -4.49
N GLU A 190 -3.24 -17.42 -4.54
CA GLU A 190 -3.73 -16.58 -3.46
C GLU A 190 -5.16 -16.95 -3.05
N LEU A 191 -6.03 -17.20 -4.03
CA LEU A 191 -7.40 -17.63 -3.78
C LEU A 191 -7.47 -18.99 -3.08
N ARG A 192 -6.71 -19.99 -3.57
CA ARG A 192 -6.67 -21.34 -2.96
C ARG A 192 -6.10 -21.31 -1.55
N MET A 193 -5.05 -20.50 -1.34
CA MET A 193 -4.43 -20.31 -0.04
C MET A 193 -5.46 -19.80 0.98
N VAL A 194 -6.13 -18.68 0.70
CA VAL A 194 -7.10 -18.09 1.62
C VAL A 194 -8.32 -19.00 1.83
N LEU A 195 -9.00 -19.40 0.76
CA LEU A 195 -10.22 -20.22 0.88
C LEU A 195 -9.91 -21.59 1.48
N GLY A 196 -8.78 -22.19 1.12
CA GLY A 196 -8.35 -23.49 1.64
C GLY A 196 -8.01 -23.45 3.12
N ALA A 197 -7.30 -22.43 3.56
CA ALA A 197 -6.98 -22.23 4.98
C ALA A 197 -8.25 -21.89 5.78
N PHE A 198 -9.03 -20.92 5.34
CA PHE A 198 -10.23 -20.48 6.04
C PHE A 198 -11.26 -21.61 6.18
N ARG A 199 -11.47 -22.41 5.15
CA ARG A 199 -12.35 -23.59 5.21
C ARG A 199 -11.87 -24.61 6.24
N ALA A 200 -10.56 -24.85 6.32
CA ALA A 200 -9.98 -25.86 7.21
C ALA A 200 -9.82 -25.38 8.65
N TRP A 201 -9.89 -24.07 8.89
CA TRP A 201 -9.80 -23.52 10.23
C TRP A 201 -11.02 -23.93 11.09
N ASP A 202 -10.77 -24.44 12.28
CA ASP A 202 -11.81 -24.97 13.19
C ASP A 202 -12.36 -23.84 14.10
N GLU A 203 -13.12 -22.92 13.50
CA GLU A 203 -13.86 -21.86 14.20
C GLU A 203 -15.33 -21.91 13.76
N ALA A 204 -16.22 -22.10 14.72
CA ALA A 204 -17.65 -22.32 14.46
C ALA A 204 -18.35 -21.08 13.89
N HIS A 205 -18.09 -19.91 14.48
CA HIS A 205 -18.76 -18.64 14.16
C HIS A 205 -17.89 -17.72 13.28
N LYS A 206 -17.07 -18.27 12.39
CA LYS A 206 -16.20 -17.51 11.49
C LYS A 206 -16.93 -16.97 10.27
N MET A 207 -16.45 -15.84 9.76
CA MET A 207 -16.84 -15.28 8.47
C MET A 207 -15.59 -14.75 7.73
N LEU A 208 -15.47 -15.07 6.44
CA LEU A 208 -14.47 -14.48 5.56
C LEU A 208 -15.10 -13.30 4.80
N LEU A 209 -14.65 -12.10 5.09
CA LEU A 209 -15.02 -10.89 4.35
C LEU A 209 -13.97 -10.62 3.26
N ALA A 210 -14.37 -10.78 2.00
CA ALA A 210 -13.46 -10.61 0.87
C ALA A 210 -14.11 -9.72 -0.21
N PRO A 211 -14.21 -8.40 0.03
CA PRO A 211 -14.99 -7.49 -0.79
C PRO A 211 -14.46 -7.36 -2.22
N ARG A 212 -13.19 -7.67 -2.45
CA ARG A 212 -12.57 -7.65 -3.79
C ARG A 212 -12.36 -9.05 -4.38
N LEU A 213 -13.06 -10.06 -3.86
CA LEU A 213 -13.20 -11.38 -4.45
C LEU A 213 -14.54 -11.45 -5.19
N TYR A 214 -14.51 -11.47 -6.51
CA TYR A 214 -15.70 -11.53 -7.37
C TYR A 214 -15.49 -12.56 -8.49
N PRO A 215 -15.50 -13.86 -8.17
CA PRO A 215 -15.36 -14.92 -9.19
C PRO A 215 -16.49 -14.87 -10.24
N PHE A 216 -17.65 -14.37 -9.83
CA PHE A 216 -18.78 -14.00 -10.68
C PHE A 216 -19.24 -12.60 -10.31
N SER A 217 -19.45 -11.73 -11.27
CA SER A 217 -19.77 -10.34 -11.07
C SER A 217 -21.18 -10.03 -11.52
N ARG A 218 -21.92 -9.23 -10.72
CA ARG A 218 -23.24 -8.70 -11.09
C ARG A 218 -23.14 -7.74 -12.26
N ARG A 219 -22.14 -6.88 -12.25
CA ARG A 219 -21.75 -6.01 -13.37
C ARG A 219 -20.33 -6.41 -13.77
N ASN A 220 -20.15 -6.75 -15.02
CA ASN A 220 -18.83 -7.07 -15.56
C ASN A 220 -18.40 -5.90 -16.45
N SER A 221 -17.45 -5.11 -15.99
CA SER A 221 -16.82 -4.04 -16.75
C SER A 221 -15.78 -4.57 -17.75
N TYR A 222 -15.34 -5.82 -17.58
CA TYR A 222 -14.35 -6.44 -18.47
C TYR A 222 -15.00 -7.15 -19.67
N GLY A 223 -14.87 -6.53 -20.83
CA GLY A 223 -14.99 -7.18 -22.12
C GLY A 223 -16.31 -6.98 -22.87
N LYS A 224 -16.17 -6.83 -24.19
CA LYS A 224 -17.28 -6.70 -25.16
C LYS A 224 -18.02 -8.01 -25.41
N ASN A 225 -17.63 -9.13 -24.80
CA ASN A 225 -18.21 -10.44 -25.07
C ASN A 225 -19.50 -10.66 -24.26
N PHE A 226 -20.63 -10.59 -24.92
CA PHE A 226 -21.96 -10.76 -24.35
C PHE A 226 -22.13 -12.11 -23.62
N ILE A 227 -21.58 -13.19 -24.15
CA ILE A 227 -21.68 -14.56 -23.55
C ILE A 227 -20.97 -14.59 -22.20
N LYS A 228 -19.75 -14.05 -22.12
CA LYS A 228 -18.99 -14.01 -20.86
C LYS A 228 -19.70 -13.19 -19.79
N ARG A 229 -20.32 -12.07 -20.20
CA ARG A 229 -21.12 -11.22 -19.29
C ARG A 229 -22.34 -11.97 -18.77
N TRP A 230 -23.05 -12.70 -19.64
CA TRP A 230 -24.22 -13.49 -19.26
C TRP A 230 -23.83 -14.63 -18.30
N ILE A 231 -22.76 -15.39 -18.58
CA ILE A 231 -22.26 -16.46 -17.72
C ILE A 231 -21.84 -15.91 -16.36
N SER A 232 -21.14 -14.76 -16.31
CA SER A 232 -20.75 -14.13 -15.07
C SER A 232 -21.95 -13.69 -14.23
N LYS A 233 -22.97 -13.10 -14.87
CA LYS A 233 -24.21 -12.69 -14.21
C LYS A 233 -25.02 -13.88 -13.70
N ALA A 234 -25.17 -14.94 -14.49
CA ALA A 234 -25.84 -16.17 -14.08
C ALA A 234 -25.11 -16.83 -12.91
N GLY A 235 -23.76 -16.91 -12.97
CA GLY A 235 -22.93 -17.43 -11.90
C GLY A 235 -23.10 -16.63 -10.59
N TYR A 236 -23.20 -15.30 -10.69
CA TYR A 236 -23.43 -14.45 -9.52
C TYR A 236 -24.73 -14.80 -8.78
N TYR A 237 -25.83 -15.00 -9.51
CA TYR A 237 -27.13 -15.29 -8.88
C TYR A 237 -27.29 -16.78 -8.47
N LEU A 238 -26.65 -17.71 -9.16
CA LEU A 238 -26.82 -19.14 -8.92
C LEU A 238 -25.70 -19.76 -8.09
N LEU A 239 -24.44 -19.41 -8.35
CA LEU A 239 -23.28 -20.04 -7.73
C LEU A 239 -22.73 -19.26 -6.53
N MET A 240 -22.80 -17.93 -6.53
CA MET A 240 -22.27 -17.16 -5.39
C MET A 240 -22.98 -17.46 -4.06
N PRO A 241 -24.31 -17.61 -3.97
CA PRO A 241 -24.96 -17.98 -2.73
C PRO A 241 -24.45 -19.34 -2.17
N LEU A 242 -24.21 -20.29 -3.07
CA LEU A 242 -23.66 -21.59 -2.68
C LEU A 242 -22.21 -21.48 -2.19
N LEU A 243 -21.38 -20.72 -2.90
CA LEU A 243 -19.99 -20.45 -2.49
C LEU A 243 -19.93 -19.71 -1.16
N ASN A 244 -20.75 -18.66 -1.00
CA ASN A 244 -20.84 -17.90 0.24
C ASN A 244 -21.20 -18.83 1.43
N ARG A 245 -22.18 -19.69 1.24
CA ARG A 245 -22.58 -20.65 2.28
C ARG A 245 -21.48 -21.68 2.58
N MET A 246 -20.86 -22.25 1.54
CA MET A 246 -19.84 -23.31 1.67
C MET A 246 -18.56 -22.81 2.35
N TYR A 247 -18.16 -21.57 2.06
CA TYR A 247 -16.95 -20.95 2.61
C TYR A 247 -17.23 -19.94 3.74
N LYS A 248 -18.49 -19.78 4.18
CA LYS A 248 -18.90 -18.69 5.08
C LYS A 248 -18.33 -17.35 4.62
N LEU A 249 -18.46 -17.07 3.33
CA LEU A 249 -17.83 -16.00 2.59
C LEU A 249 -18.81 -14.87 2.33
N GLN A 250 -18.41 -13.64 2.58
CA GLN A 250 -19.02 -12.41 2.04
C GLN A 250 -18.10 -11.87 0.95
N ALA A 251 -18.39 -12.21 -0.29
CA ALA A 251 -17.65 -11.77 -1.46
C ALA A 251 -18.17 -10.44 -2.00
N GLY A 252 -17.36 -9.76 -2.82
CA GLY A 252 -17.76 -8.57 -3.55
C GLY A 252 -18.81 -8.87 -4.64
N ALA A 253 -19.68 -7.89 -4.88
CA ALA A 253 -20.71 -7.99 -5.93
C ALA A 253 -20.20 -7.57 -7.31
N ASN A 254 -19.22 -6.68 -7.36
CA ASN A 254 -18.70 -6.05 -8.57
C ASN A 254 -17.17 -6.04 -8.55
N ASP A 255 -16.58 -5.75 -9.71
CA ASP A 255 -15.13 -5.55 -9.88
C ASP A 255 -14.68 -4.11 -9.60
N GLU A 256 -15.57 -3.27 -9.12
CA GLU A 256 -15.33 -1.88 -8.76
C GLU A 256 -14.39 -1.77 -7.54
N LEU A 257 -13.64 -0.69 -7.47
CA LEU A 257 -12.88 -0.32 -6.27
C LEU A 257 -13.87 -0.05 -5.13
N ILE A 258 -13.44 -0.36 -3.91
CA ILE A 258 -14.19 0.04 -2.72
C ILE A 258 -13.98 1.54 -2.57
N ASP A 259 -15.09 2.27 -2.43
CA ASP A 259 -15.05 3.69 -2.18
C ASP A 259 -14.27 3.99 -0.88
N ASN A 260 -13.50 5.07 -0.90
CA ASN A 260 -12.78 5.53 0.29
C ASN A 260 -13.73 5.86 1.46
N CYS A 261 -14.99 6.19 1.18
CA CYS A 261 -16.02 6.39 2.20
C CYS A 261 -16.48 5.08 2.86
N ASP A 262 -16.43 3.95 2.14
CA ASP A 262 -16.85 2.64 2.64
C ASP A 262 -15.73 1.87 3.33
N LEU A 263 -14.48 2.16 2.96
CA LEU A 263 -13.29 1.49 3.50
C LEU A 263 -13.24 1.46 5.04
N PRO A 264 -13.58 2.56 5.77
CA PRO A 264 -13.66 2.58 7.22
C PRO A 264 -14.59 1.53 7.80
N TYR A 265 -15.74 1.30 7.17
CA TYR A 265 -16.70 0.30 7.64
C TYR A 265 -16.17 -1.12 7.50
N TYR A 266 -15.47 -1.44 6.41
CA TYR A 266 -14.82 -2.75 6.26
C TYR A 266 -13.74 -2.98 7.33
N MET A 267 -12.93 -1.96 7.60
CA MET A 267 -11.90 -2.06 8.63
C MET A 267 -12.50 -2.17 10.03
N ALA A 268 -13.48 -1.34 10.37
CA ALA A 268 -14.13 -1.37 11.69
C ALA A 268 -14.89 -2.70 11.94
N ALA A 269 -15.57 -3.26 10.92
CA ALA A 269 -16.32 -4.51 11.04
C ALA A 269 -15.45 -5.75 11.28
N SER A 270 -14.17 -5.69 10.92
CA SER A 270 -13.22 -6.82 10.97
C SER A 270 -12.70 -7.08 12.38
N ASP A 271 -12.43 -8.33 12.72
CA ASP A 271 -11.65 -8.71 13.91
C ASP A 271 -10.17 -8.87 13.56
N VAL A 272 -9.88 -9.42 12.38
CA VAL A 272 -8.52 -9.64 11.87
C VAL A 272 -8.43 -9.27 10.41
N ILE A 273 -7.34 -8.62 10.02
CA ILE A 273 -7.00 -8.36 8.62
C ILE A 273 -6.02 -9.40 8.12
N PHE A 274 -6.38 -10.08 7.03
CA PHE A 274 -5.55 -11.10 6.39
C PHE A 274 -4.88 -10.56 5.12
N ILE A 275 -3.57 -10.58 5.08
CA ILE A 275 -2.80 -10.19 3.90
C ILE A 275 -2.63 -11.40 2.98
N GLN A 276 -3.45 -11.46 1.94
CA GLN A 276 -3.56 -12.61 1.03
C GLN A 276 -2.49 -12.65 -0.07
N ARG A 277 -1.27 -12.28 0.24
CA ARG A 277 -0.17 -12.26 -0.73
C ARG A 277 0.80 -13.40 -0.48
N LYS A 278 1.36 -13.96 -1.55
CA LYS A 278 2.50 -14.88 -1.48
C LYS A 278 3.82 -14.14 -1.69
N ASP A 279 3.80 -13.12 -2.54
CA ASP A 279 4.94 -12.27 -2.83
C ASP A 279 4.51 -10.79 -2.79
N ILE A 280 5.09 -10.05 -1.85
CA ILE A 280 4.79 -8.65 -1.63
C ILE A 280 5.92 -7.97 -0.83
N LEU A 281 6.30 -6.76 -1.24
CA LEU A 281 7.25 -5.95 -0.47
C LEU A 281 6.54 -5.14 0.61
N ASN A 282 5.52 -4.36 0.23
CA ASN A 282 4.77 -3.45 1.09
C ASN A 282 3.26 -3.60 0.91
N SER A 283 2.48 -3.23 1.93
CA SER A 283 1.02 -3.17 1.86
C SER A 283 0.46 -2.04 2.72
N GLY A 284 -0.26 -1.12 2.10
CA GLY A 284 -1.00 -0.09 2.81
C GLY A 284 -2.12 -0.62 3.72
N ASN A 285 -2.52 -1.88 3.56
CA ASN A 285 -3.53 -2.50 4.43
C ASN A 285 -3.01 -2.75 5.85
N VAL A 286 -1.69 -2.89 6.07
CA VAL A 286 -1.12 -3.09 7.41
C VAL A 286 -1.23 -1.81 8.26
N PRO A 287 -0.69 -0.65 7.82
CA PRO A 287 -0.85 0.60 8.57
C PRO A 287 -2.32 1.02 8.70
N LEU A 288 -3.15 0.73 7.68
CA LEU A 288 -4.58 0.99 7.77
C LEU A 288 -5.26 0.11 8.84
N ALA A 289 -4.91 -1.17 8.92
CA ALA A 289 -5.40 -2.07 9.98
C ALA A 289 -4.95 -1.60 11.37
N PHE A 290 -3.72 -1.12 11.52
CA PHE A 290 -3.22 -0.56 12.77
C PHE A 290 -4.02 0.68 13.21
N LEU A 291 -4.36 1.56 12.28
CA LEU A 291 -5.22 2.71 12.54
C LEU A 291 -6.60 2.32 13.12
N TYR A 292 -7.12 1.17 12.69
CA TYR A 292 -8.42 0.64 13.17
C TYR A 292 -8.28 -0.37 14.31
N HIS A 293 -7.16 -0.41 15.03
CA HIS A 293 -6.91 -1.30 16.16
C HIS A 293 -7.11 -2.78 15.82
N LYS A 294 -6.65 -3.20 14.62
CA LYS A 294 -6.83 -4.58 14.17
C LYS A 294 -5.55 -5.39 14.27
N VAL A 295 -5.72 -6.66 14.59
CA VAL A 295 -4.65 -7.64 14.41
C VAL A 295 -4.49 -7.93 12.92
N VAL A 296 -3.26 -8.07 12.48
CA VAL A 296 -2.94 -8.42 11.09
C VAL A 296 -2.27 -9.78 11.04
N VAL A 297 -2.72 -10.63 10.15
CA VAL A 297 -2.04 -11.89 9.82
C VAL A 297 -1.56 -11.83 8.38
N GLY A 298 -0.29 -12.14 8.14
CA GLY A 298 0.30 -11.97 6.81
C GLY A 298 1.48 -12.90 6.54
N PRO A 299 1.94 -12.93 5.27
CA PRO A 299 3.06 -13.79 4.89
C PRO A 299 4.38 -13.30 5.50
N LYS A 300 5.25 -14.23 5.81
CA LYS A 300 6.61 -13.97 6.31
C LYS A 300 7.56 -13.56 5.17
N VAL A 301 7.17 -12.53 4.41
CA VAL A 301 7.93 -12.04 3.25
C VAL A 301 8.01 -10.51 3.24
N GLY A 302 9.05 -9.97 2.64
CA GLY A 302 9.23 -8.54 2.43
C GLY A 302 9.23 -7.71 3.73
N ASN A 303 9.01 -6.42 3.60
CA ASN A 303 8.86 -5.52 4.74
C ASN A 303 7.63 -5.83 5.59
N ILE A 304 6.64 -6.52 5.03
CA ILE A 304 5.43 -6.94 5.75
C ILE A 304 5.77 -7.98 6.80
N GLY A 305 6.50 -9.03 6.43
CA GLY A 305 6.93 -10.07 7.35
C GLY A 305 7.78 -9.50 8.49
N GLU A 306 8.66 -8.53 8.17
CA GLU A 306 9.46 -7.79 9.15
C GLU A 306 8.57 -7.00 10.12
N LEU A 307 7.69 -6.13 9.60
CA LEU A 307 6.81 -5.28 10.43
C LEU A 307 5.87 -6.10 11.33
N LEU A 308 5.24 -7.14 10.78
CA LEU A 308 4.32 -7.99 11.55
C LEU A 308 5.08 -8.73 12.66
N SER A 309 6.28 -9.25 12.39
CA SER A 309 7.09 -9.92 13.41
C SER A 309 7.56 -8.95 14.50
N GLU A 310 7.95 -7.72 14.14
CA GLU A 310 8.38 -6.68 15.07
C GLU A 310 7.23 -6.23 16.00
N THR A 311 6.02 -6.19 15.49
CA THR A 311 4.82 -5.77 16.24
C THR A 311 4.08 -6.92 16.93
N GLY A 312 4.63 -8.14 16.91
CA GLY A 312 4.01 -9.30 17.55
C GLY A 312 2.76 -9.82 16.84
N ASN A 313 2.56 -9.46 15.58
CA ASN A 313 1.47 -9.97 14.77
C ASN A 313 1.85 -11.32 14.12
N PRO A 314 0.89 -12.25 13.93
CA PRO A 314 1.18 -13.56 13.40
C PRO A 314 1.63 -13.51 11.94
N THR A 315 2.70 -14.21 11.63
CA THR A 315 3.17 -14.41 10.26
C THR A 315 3.08 -15.88 9.87
N PHE A 316 3.00 -16.15 8.56
CA PHE A 316 2.94 -17.51 8.03
C PHE A 316 3.80 -17.70 6.78
N ASP A 317 4.24 -18.93 6.55
CA ASP A 317 4.74 -19.38 5.26
C ASP A 317 3.56 -19.54 4.28
N PRO A 318 3.50 -18.80 3.16
CA PRO A 318 2.38 -18.84 2.23
C PRO A 318 2.24 -20.20 1.50
N ASP A 319 3.25 -21.06 1.54
CA ASP A 319 3.23 -22.40 0.94
C ASP A 319 2.90 -23.51 1.96
N ASP A 320 2.89 -23.18 3.27
CA ASP A 320 2.51 -24.12 4.33
C ASP A 320 1.11 -23.82 4.90
N LYS A 321 0.13 -24.65 4.49
CA LYS A 321 -1.25 -24.55 4.99
C LYS A 321 -1.36 -24.70 6.51
N LYS A 322 -0.52 -25.52 7.14
CA LYS A 322 -0.57 -25.73 8.60
C LYS A 322 -0.10 -24.47 9.32
N ASP A 323 0.92 -23.82 8.79
CA ASP A 323 1.43 -22.56 9.34
C ASP A 323 0.42 -21.42 9.20
N ILE A 324 -0.32 -21.36 8.06
CA ILE A 324 -1.43 -20.42 7.90
C ILE A 324 -2.53 -20.65 8.94
N LEU A 325 -2.89 -21.91 9.22
CA LEU A 325 -3.90 -22.23 10.24
C LEU A 325 -3.44 -21.86 11.64
N ARG A 326 -2.18 -22.13 11.98
CA ARG A 326 -1.55 -21.70 13.24
C ARG A 326 -1.62 -20.17 13.38
N ALA A 327 -1.27 -19.44 12.35
CA ALA A 327 -1.28 -17.98 12.36
C ALA A 327 -2.69 -17.39 12.50
N LEU A 328 -3.71 -18.01 11.88
CA LEU A 328 -5.11 -17.62 12.05
C LEU A 328 -5.59 -17.84 13.49
N GLU A 329 -5.28 -19.00 14.09
CA GLU A 329 -5.64 -19.28 15.48
C GLU A 329 -4.93 -18.36 16.47
N GLU A 330 -3.67 -18.05 16.22
CA GLU A 330 -2.92 -17.07 16.99
C GLU A 330 -3.52 -15.66 16.86
N ALA A 331 -3.88 -15.22 15.64
CA ALA A 331 -4.54 -13.94 15.41
C ALA A 331 -5.86 -13.83 16.17
N ARG A 332 -6.65 -14.91 16.21
CA ARG A 332 -7.90 -14.96 16.97
C ARG A 332 -7.66 -14.73 18.48
N ARG A 333 -6.65 -15.37 19.05
CA ARG A 333 -6.29 -15.17 20.46
C ARG A 333 -5.80 -13.76 20.73
N LEU A 334 -4.93 -13.25 19.88
CA LEU A 334 -4.36 -11.90 20.00
C LEU A 334 -5.43 -10.81 19.88
N ALA A 335 -6.42 -10.99 18.99
CA ALA A 335 -7.56 -10.07 18.91
C ALA A 335 -8.35 -9.98 20.22
N ALA A 336 -8.55 -11.11 20.91
CA ALA A 336 -9.20 -11.15 22.22
C ALA A 336 -8.33 -10.54 23.34
N TRP A 337 -7.00 -10.51 23.19
CA TRP A 337 -6.05 -10.01 24.20
C TRP A 337 -5.66 -8.55 24.01
N GLY A 338 -6.27 -7.84 23.05
CA GLY A 338 -6.04 -6.42 22.86
C GLY A 338 -4.80 -6.06 22.04
N GLN A 339 -4.26 -7.00 21.24
CA GLN A 339 -3.12 -6.72 20.34
C GLN A 339 -3.42 -5.56 19.38
N GLY A 340 -4.67 -5.33 19.04
CA GLY A 340 -5.07 -4.19 18.21
C GLY A 340 -4.65 -2.85 18.79
N GLU A 341 -4.76 -2.66 20.12
CA GLU A 341 -4.32 -1.45 20.83
C GLU A 341 -2.79 -1.28 20.75
N VAL A 342 -2.05 -2.39 20.86
CA VAL A 342 -0.58 -2.37 20.72
C VAL A 342 -0.19 -1.95 19.29
N ASN A 343 -0.89 -2.46 18.29
CA ASN A 343 -0.69 -2.11 16.90
C ASN A 343 -0.97 -0.62 16.62
N TYR A 344 -2.07 -0.11 17.16
CA TYR A 344 -2.42 1.31 17.05
C TYR A 344 -1.36 2.18 17.71
N ALA A 345 -0.96 1.87 18.95
CA ALA A 345 0.08 2.61 19.67
C ALA A 345 1.41 2.62 18.90
N TYR A 346 1.84 1.46 18.39
CA TYR A 346 3.03 1.35 17.55
C TYR A 346 2.92 2.24 16.28
N GLY A 347 1.77 2.18 15.61
CA GLY A 347 1.50 2.98 14.42
C GLY A 347 1.56 4.47 14.70
N MET A 348 0.93 4.92 15.78
CA MET A 348 0.93 6.33 16.19
C MET A 348 2.33 6.80 16.59
N GLU A 349 3.08 5.95 17.26
CA GLU A 349 4.45 6.27 17.70
C GLU A 349 5.44 6.28 16.53
N ASN A 350 5.41 5.30 15.62
CA ASN A 350 6.47 5.09 14.64
C ASN A 350 6.08 5.49 13.21
N MET A 351 4.78 5.49 12.89
CA MET A 351 4.25 5.66 11.53
C MET A 351 3.34 6.89 11.39
N SER A 352 3.31 7.77 12.40
CA SER A 352 2.48 8.98 12.35
C SER A 352 2.89 9.88 11.18
N ILE A 353 1.91 10.56 10.58
CA ILE A 353 2.10 11.48 9.45
C ILE A 353 3.20 12.50 9.78
N ARG A 354 3.21 13.02 11.01
CA ARG A 354 4.23 13.97 11.47
C ARG A 354 5.64 13.37 11.45
N LYS A 355 5.84 12.16 12.00
CA LYS A 355 7.16 11.50 12.03
C LYS A 355 7.64 11.16 10.63
N VAL A 356 6.77 10.62 9.79
CA VAL A 356 7.10 10.30 8.40
C VAL A 356 7.47 11.56 7.62
N GLY A 357 6.69 12.64 7.74
CA GLY A 357 7.01 13.93 7.11
C GLY A 357 8.35 14.50 7.56
N GLN A 358 8.64 14.48 8.87
CA GLN A 358 9.92 14.91 9.43
C GLN A 358 11.10 14.08 8.93
N ALA A 359 10.93 12.75 8.82
CA ALA A 359 11.96 11.85 8.29
C ALA A 359 12.29 12.17 6.82
N TYR A 360 11.28 12.40 5.97
CA TYR A 360 11.51 12.81 4.59
C TYR A 360 12.14 14.21 4.50
N ALA A 361 11.70 15.16 5.32
CA ALA A 361 12.32 16.51 5.35
C ALA A 361 13.80 16.44 5.74
N GLN A 362 14.16 15.58 6.70
CA GLN A 362 15.56 15.32 7.06
C GLN A 362 16.33 14.64 5.92
N THR A 363 15.73 13.68 5.25
CA THR A 363 16.32 13.01 4.07
C THR A 363 16.61 14.00 2.95
N TYR A 364 15.70 14.95 2.70
CA TYR A 364 15.92 16.00 1.69
C TYR A 364 17.10 16.91 2.08
N LYS A 365 17.19 17.34 3.33
CA LYS A 365 18.33 18.09 3.84
C LYS A 365 19.64 17.33 3.70
N GLN A 366 19.63 16.02 4.00
CA GLN A 366 20.81 15.15 3.82
C GLN A 366 21.22 15.06 2.35
N ALA A 367 20.25 14.87 1.42
CA ALA A 367 20.54 14.80 0.00
C ALA A 367 21.18 16.09 -0.56
N ILE A 368 20.74 17.26 -0.07
CA ILE A 368 21.27 18.55 -0.52
C ILE A 368 22.69 18.79 0.00
N ASN A 369 23.00 18.37 1.23
CA ASN A 369 24.26 18.64 1.90
C ASN A 369 25.35 17.58 1.62
N GLY A 370 25.01 16.42 1.07
CA GLY A 370 25.92 15.35 0.66
C GLY A 370 26.25 15.44 -0.82
#